data_39e76195a501961e07843b0daf7117bf
#
_entry.id   39e76195a501961e07843b0daf7117bf
#
_cell.length_a   1.000
_cell.length_b   1.000
_cell.length_c   1.000
_cell.angle_alpha   90.00
_cell.angle_beta   90.00
_cell.angle_gamma   90.00
#
_symmetry.space_group_name_H-M   'P 1'
#
loop_
_entity.id
_entity.type
_entity.pdbx_description
1 polymer ?
#
loop_
_entity_poly.entity_id
_entity_poly.type
_entity_poly.pdbx_seq_one_letter_code
_entity_poly.pdbx_strand_id
1 'polypeptide(L)'
;IMNEWPRILGGDGFQMIYHPTDPNIFYAENQNGAIYVTTDGGFDFSYANNGIDGSDRTNWDTPYIMSHHNSDVLYQGTFRLYKNESPAGQNSWFPISEDLTDGNIFGNSFHTITCIAESPLNANHLYVGTSDANVWHSLDGGETWESLHDDLPEKYITSIEASPNETNTVYVTMASYKGNGTDAEIYRSTNNGYDWNKINGDLPAIGVNDVMIYPNTATDSLIFAATDIGIYATTDGETWNRVGSD
;
A
#
# COMPACT_ATOMS: atom_id res chain seq x y z
N ILE A 1 -38.37 5.12 -0.52
CA ILE A 1 -37.18 5.22 -1.40
C ILE A 1 -36.30 6.25 -0.74
N MET A 2 -35.19 5.84 -0.16
CA MET A 2 -34.19 6.79 0.33
C MET A 2 -33.56 7.46 -0.90
N ASN A 3 -33.87 8.74 -1.11
CA ASN A 3 -33.34 9.53 -2.22
C ASN A 3 -32.05 10.26 -1.85
N GLU A 4 -31.53 10.06 -0.64
CA GLU A 4 -30.35 10.74 -0.14
C GLU A 4 -29.41 9.71 0.50
N TRP A 5 -28.14 9.78 0.12
CA TRP A 5 -27.06 9.03 0.78
C TRP A 5 -26.72 9.77 2.07
N PRO A 6 -26.97 9.20 3.27
CA PRO A 6 -26.59 9.88 4.50
C PRO A 6 -25.07 10.01 4.59
N ARG A 7 -24.60 11.17 4.97
CA ARG A 7 -23.19 11.37 5.33
C ARG A 7 -22.95 10.72 6.68
N ILE A 8 -22.10 9.67 6.70
CA ILE A 8 -21.80 8.93 7.92
C ILE A 8 -20.55 9.45 8.64
N LEU A 9 -19.57 10.01 7.90
CA LEU A 9 -18.36 10.60 8.41
C LEU A 9 -18.07 11.91 7.67
N GLY A 10 -17.36 12.86 8.29
CA GLY A 10 -16.97 14.13 7.68
C GLY A 10 -15.53 14.15 7.19
N GLY A 11 -15.16 15.19 6.44
CA GLY A 11 -13.81 15.37 5.87
C GLY A 11 -13.70 14.90 4.43
N ASP A 12 -12.47 14.88 3.89
CA ASP A 12 -12.16 14.21 2.64
C ASP A 12 -11.99 12.73 2.96
N GLY A 13 -12.77 11.88 2.31
CA GLY A 13 -12.74 10.43 2.53
C GLY A 13 -11.76 9.76 1.57
N PHE A 14 -11.00 8.80 2.09
CA PHE A 14 -10.05 7.98 1.35
C PHE A 14 -10.41 6.50 1.47
N GLN A 15 -9.50 5.69 1.99
CA GLN A 15 -9.68 4.26 2.05
C GLN A 15 -10.68 3.85 3.15
N MET A 16 -11.45 2.80 2.86
CA MET A 16 -12.28 2.09 3.84
C MET A 16 -11.88 0.62 3.88
N ILE A 17 -11.68 0.08 5.08
CA ILE A 17 -11.33 -1.32 5.29
C ILE A 17 -12.42 -1.98 6.14
N TYR A 18 -13.05 -3.01 5.60
CA TYR A 18 -14.06 -3.81 6.29
C TYR A 18 -13.44 -5.02 6.97
N HIS A 19 -13.91 -5.29 8.19
CA HIS A 19 -13.56 -6.53 8.86
C HIS A 19 -14.14 -7.73 8.07
N PRO A 20 -13.34 -8.78 7.77
CA PRO A 20 -13.73 -9.81 6.81
C PRO A 20 -14.90 -10.71 7.28
N THR A 21 -15.16 -10.78 8.58
CA THR A 21 -16.17 -11.66 9.15
C THR A 21 -17.26 -10.95 9.96
N ASP A 22 -17.08 -9.67 10.31
CA ASP A 22 -18.10 -8.87 11.00
C ASP A 22 -18.42 -7.58 10.21
N PRO A 23 -19.56 -7.52 9.52
CA PRO A 23 -19.95 -6.37 8.70
C PRO A 23 -20.26 -5.11 9.53
N ASN A 24 -20.38 -5.20 10.85
CA ASN A 24 -20.55 -4.02 11.70
C ASN A 24 -19.25 -3.29 11.98
N ILE A 25 -18.11 -3.94 11.74
CA ILE A 25 -16.79 -3.39 11.99
C ILE A 25 -16.17 -2.95 10.68
N PHE A 26 -15.86 -1.67 10.57
CA PHE A 26 -15.02 -1.15 9.50
C PHE A 26 -14.30 0.13 9.90
N TYR A 27 -13.23 0.39 9.20
CA TYR A 27 -12.40 1.57 9.38
C TYR A 27 -12.59 2.52 8.19
N ALA A 28 -12.54 3.80 8.44
CA ALA A 28 -12.63 4.84 7.42
C ALA A 28 -11.58 5.89 7.69
N GLU A 29 -10.88 6.30 6.66
CA GLU A 29 -9.82 7.28 6.73
C GLU A 29 -10.30 8.66 6.26
N ASN A 30 -9.85 9.69 6.95
CA ASN A 30 -9.87 11.08 6.52
C ASN A 30 -8.43 11.52 6.21
N GLN A 31 -8.29 12.75 5.66
CA GLN A 31 -7.01 13.34 5.32
C GLN A 31 -5.98 13.26 6.46
N ASN A 32 -4.72 13.09 6.07
CA ASN A 32 -3.54 12.96 6.94
C ASN A 32 -3.59 11.75 7.89
N GLY A 33 -4.20 10.64 7.44
CA GLY A 33 -4.20 9.39 8.18
C GLY A 33 -5.08 9.36 9.42
N ALA A 34 -6.09 10.22 9.49
CA ALA A 34 -7.04 10.18 10.58
C ALA A 34 -8.03 9.02 10.39
N ILE A 35 -7.76 7.89 11.05
CA ILE A 35 -8.60 6.70 10.99
C ILE A 35 -9.70 6.77 12.04
N TYR A 36 -10.89 6.39 11.63
CA TYR A 36 -12.06 6.19 12.48
C TYR A 36 -12.55 4.75 12.35
N VAL A 37 -13.08 4.20 13.43
CA VAL A 37 -13.66 2.87 13.47
C VAL A 37 -15.10 2.92 13.91
N THR A 38 -15.94 2.11 13.27
CA THR A 38 -17.29 1.77 13.74
C THR A 38 -17.34 0.31 14.14
N THR A 39 -18.20 -0.02 15.10
CA THR A 39 -18.51 -1.38 15.54
C THR A 39 -20.02 -1.67 15.50
N ASP A 40 -20.79 -0.80 14.90
CA ASP A 40 -22.25 -0.85 14.84
C ASP A 40 -22.82 -0.65 13.42
N GLY A 41 -22.00 -0.89 12.40
CA GLY A 41 -22.39 -0.77 11.00
C GLY A 41 -22.47 0.67 10.49
N GLY A 42 -21.75 1.60 11.11
CA GLY A 42 -21.63 2.99 10.65
C GLY A 42 -22.62 3.96 11.30
N PHE A 43 -23.26 3.59 12.41
CA PHE A 43 -24.11 4.52 13.15
C PHE A 43 -23.29 5.49 13.98
N ASP A 44 -22.25 4.97 14.67
CA ASP A 44 -21.30 5.76 15.44
C ASP A 44 -19.85 5.46 15.02
N PHE A 45 -18.98 6.49 15.06
CA PHE A 45 -17.56 6.38 14.76
C PHE A 45 -16.72 6.90 15.92
N SER A 46 -15.68 6.14 16.26
CA SER A 46 -14.66 6.51 17.25
C SER A 46 -13.33 6.78 16.54
N TYR A 47 -12.60 7.80 17.00
CA TYR A 47 -11.26 8.09 16.51
C TYR A 47 -10.27 6.98 16.88
N ALA A 48 -9.50 6.49 15.91
CA ALA A 48 -8.76 5.24 16.00
C ALA A 48 -7.22 5.38 15.86
N ASN A 49 -6.62 6.55 16.15
CA ASN A 49 -5.17 6.79 16.02
C ASN A 49 -4.41 6.95 17.35
N ASN A 50 -4.95 6.47 18.48
CA ASN A 50 -4.24 6.61 19.74
C ASN A 50 -2.91 5.85 19.74
N GLY A 51 -1.80 6.53 20.01
CA GLY A 51 -0.45 5.98 19.97
C GLY A 51 0.37 6.42 18.75
N ILE A 52 -0.28 6.91 17.69
CA ILE A 52 0.43 7.59 16.60
C ILE A 52 0.84 8.98 17.06
N ASP A 53 2.11 9.34 16.86
CA ASP A 53 2.60 10.67 17.20
C ASP A 53 2.01 11.72 16.25
N GLY A 54 1.23 12.64 16.77
CA GLY A 54 0.59 13.69 15.98
C GLY A 54 1.55 14.71 15.33
N SER A 55 2.85 14.61 15.61
CA SER A 55 3.90 15.38 14.94
C SER A 55 4.54 14.66 13.76
N ASP A 56 4.19 13.39 13.54
CA ASP A 56 4.70 12.62 12.41
C ASP A 56 4.23 13.21 11.08
N ARG A 57 5.13 13.20 10.09
CA ARG A 57 4.78 13.54 8.71
C ARG A 57 3.86 12.46 8.14
N THR A 58 2.76 12.87 7.55
CA THR A 58 1.78 11.98 6.92
C THR A 58 1.54 12.39 5.48
N ASN A 59 1.20 11.45 4.62
CA ASN A 59 0.65 11.76 3.31
C ASN A 59 -0.77 12.32 3.48
N TRP A 60 -1.27 13.01 2.47
CA TRP A 60 -2.67 13.45 2.43
C TRP A 60 -3.63 12.26 2.45
N ASP A 61 -3.34 11.26 1.61
CA ASP A 61 -3.90 9.92 1.61
C ASP A 61 -2.84 9.01 2.25
N THR A 62 -3.01 8.70 3.52
CA THR A 62 -2.01 7.99 4.32
C THR A 62 -2.28 6.49 4.26
N PRO A 63 -1.35 5.65 3.76
CA PRO A 63 -1.64 4.25 3.58
C PRO A 63 -1.86 3.53 4.91
N TYR A 64 -2.92 2.73 4.97
CA TYR A 64 -3.14 1.78 6.05
C TYR A 64 -3.72 0.49 5.50
N ILE A 65 -3.38 -0.64 6.12
CA ILE A 65 -3.86 -1.96 5.73
C ILE A 65 -4.30 -2.78 6.94
N MET A 66 -5.17 -3.75 6.70
CA MET A 66 -5.49 -4.82 7.65
C MET A 66 -4.64 -6.04 7.31
N SER A 67 -4.09 -6.71 8.33
CA SER A 67 -3.31 -7.92 8.14
C SER A 67 -4.13 -9.03 7.46
N HIS A 68 -3.51 -9.72 6.53
CA HIS A 68 -4.08 -10.91 5.88
C HIS A 68 -4.23 -12.10 6.86
N HIS A 69 -3.45 -12.12 7.94
CA HIS A 69 -3.36 -13.24 8.88
C HIS A 69 -4.19 -13.05 10.15
N ASN A 70 -4.46 -11.78 10.51
CA ASN A 70 -5.25 -11.45 11.69
C ASN A 70 -5.97 -10.12 11.49
N SER A 71 -7.29 -10.14 11.37
CA SER A 71 -8.14 -8.95 11.16
C SER A 71 -8.15 -7.96 12.33
N ASP A 72 -7.61 -8.33 13.49
CA ASP A 72 -7.40 -7.41 14.61
C ASP A 72 -6.09 -6.61 14.48
N VAL A 73 -5.25 -6.95 13.51
CA VAL A 73 -3.97 -6.27 13.25
C VAL A 73 -4.11 -5.30 12.09
N LEU A 74 -3.69 -4.06 12.33
CA LEU A 74 -3.61 -3.01 11.33
C LEU A 74 -2.20 -2.44 11.26
N TYR A 75 -1.81 -1.98 10.08
CA TYR A 75 -0.59 -1.21 9.84
C TYR A 75 -0.96 0.15 9.27
N GLN A 76 -0.24 1.22 9.66
CA GLN A 76 -0.38 2.56 9.10
C GLN A 76 0.99 3.20 8.89
N GLY A 77 1.19 3.81 7.70
CA GLY A 77 2.44 4.45 7.32
C GLY A 77 2.38 5.97 7.50
N THR A 78 3.22 6.54 8.38
CA THR A 78 3.56 7.97 8.41
C THR A 78 4.86 8.17 7.63
N PHE A 79 5.96 8.65 8.23
CA PHE A 79 7.33 8.44 7.73
C PHE A 79 7.96 7.16 8.30
N ARG A 80 7.30 6.57 9.28
CA ARG A 80 7.59 5.26 9.88
C ARG A 80 6.34 4.40 9.90
N LEU A 81 6.52 3.09 10.00
CA LEU A 81 5.41 2.16 10.04
C LEU A 81 4.95 1.95 11.49
N TYR A 82 3.65 2.07 11.68
CA TYR A 82 2.96 1.73 12.92
C TYR A 82 2.18 0.43 12.78
N LYS A 83 2.06 -0.28 13.89
CA LYS A 83 1.23 -1.46 14.05
C LYS A 83 0.23 -1.27 15.18
N ASN A 84 -0.98 -1.79 15.01
CA ASN A 84 -1.99 -1.93 16.05
C ASN A 84 -2.41 -3.39 16.14
N GLU A 85 -2.36 -3.98 17.32
CA GLU A 85 -2.72 -5.38 17.58
C GLU A 85 -3.96 -5.48 18.50
N SER A 86 -4.73 -4.40 18.59
CA SER A 86 -5.91 -4.34 19.43
C SER A 86 -7.17 -4.61 18.64
N PRO A 87 -8.15 -5.35 19.20
CA PRO A 87 -9.46 -5.49 18.59
C PRO A 87 -10.12 -4.15 18.28
N ALA A 88 -11.06 -4.15 17.36
CA ALA A 88 -11.81 -2.97 16.95
C ALA A 88 -12.29 -2.13 18.13
N GLY A 89 -11.97 -0.84 18.11
CA GLY A 89 -12.33 0.11 19.18
C GLY A 89 -11.34 0.22 20.34
N GLN A 90 -10.30 -0.62 20.38
CA GLN A 90 -9.19 -0.48 21.30
C GLN A 90 -7.97 0.01 20.52
N ASN A 91 -7.67 1.28 20.63
CA ASN A 91 -6.58 1.90 19.87
C ASN A 91 -5.28 1.87 20.67
N SER A 92 -4.27 1.18 20.13
CA SER A 92 -2.94 1.10 20.73
C SER A 92 -1.90 0.91 19.63
N TRP A 93 -1.68 1.99 18.86
CA TRP A 93 -0.64 2.02 17.85
C TRP A 93 0.74 2.17 18.47
N PHE A 94 1.71 1.45 17.95
CA PHE A 94 3.11 1.60 18.31
C PHE A 94 3.99 1.50 17.05
N PRO A 95 5.09 2.25 16.97
CA PRO A 95 5.99 2.20 15.83
C PRO A 95 6.75 0.87 15.80
N ILE A 96 6.88 0.28 14.62
CA ILE A 96 7.67 -0.93 14.34
C ILE A 96 8.79 -0.64 13.35
N SER A 97 9.06 0.62 13.05
CA SER A 97 10.24 1.06 12.30
C SER A 97 10.75 2.40 12.80
N GLU A 98 11.98 2.73 12.45
CA GLU A 98 12.51 4.10 12.45
C GLU A 98 11.98 4.88 11.24
N ASP A 99 12.58 6.05 10.92
CA ASP A 99 12.25 6.81 9.69
C ASP A 99 12.71 6.01 8.46
N LEU A 100 11.75 5.58 7.62
CA LEU A 100 12.00 4.83 6.38
C LEU A 100 12.15 5.72 5.15
N THR A 101 12.16 7.04 5.35
CA THR A 101 12.32 8.06 4.31
C THR A 101 13.71 8.72 4.41
N ASP A 102 14.03 9.58 3.46
CA ASP A 102 15.25 10.41 3.53
C ASP A 102 15.17 11.54 4.58
N GLY A 103 14.14 11.51 5.40
CA GLY A 103 13.91 12.49 6.45
C GLY A 103 13.36 13.82 5.95
N ASN A 104 13.37 14.82 6.82
CA ASN A 104 12.91 16.16 6.50
C ASN A 104 14.06 16.99 5.89
N ILE A 105 14.42 16.69 4.65
CA ILE A 105 15.48 17.40 3.95
C ILE A 105 14.96 18.77 3.46
N PHE A 106 15.64 19.85 3.82
CA PHE A 106 15.30 21.23 3.45
C PHE A 106 13.88 21.68 3.85
N GLY A 107 13.31 21.11 4.92
CA GLY A 107 11.96 21.43 5.37
C GLY A 107 10.85 20.81 4.49
N ASN A 108 11.19 19.83 3.67
CA ASN A 108 10.22 19.08 2.89
C ASN A 108 9.43 18.10 3.79
N SER A 109 8.17 18.41 4.04
CA SER A 109 7.26 17.59 4.84
C SER A 109 6.59 16.45 4.05
N PHE A 110 6.96 16.26 2.78
CA PHE A 110 6.30 15.30 1.89
C PHE A 110 6.98 13.92 1.83
N HIS A 111 8.14 13.75 2.47
CA HIS A 111 8.77 12.43 2.57
C HIS A 111 7.99 11.56 3.56
N THR A 112 7.18 10.67 3.03
CA THR A 112 6.25 9.81 3.77
C THR A 112 6.15 8.44 3.11
N ILE A 113 5.66 7.45 3.85
CA ILE A 113 5.24 6.16 3.30
C ILE A 113 4.04 6.41 2.38
N THR A 114 4.04 5.75 1.23
CA THR A 114 2.99 5.85 0.20
C THR A 114 2.21 4.55 -0.01
N CYS A 115 2.82 3.42 0.32
CA CYS A 115 2.20 2.11 0.22
C CYS A 115 2.82 1.11 1.19
N ILE A 116 2.02 0.12 1.58
CA ILE A 116 2.38 -0.94 2.53
C ILE A 116 1.85 -2.25 1.97
N ALA A 117 2.64 -3.32 2.05
CA ALA A 117 2.16 -4.68 1.79
C ALA A 117 2.59 -5.63 2.90
N GLU A 118 1.69 -6.50 3.33
CA GLU A 118 1.99 -7.70 4.10
C GLU A 118 1.87 -8.89 3.16
N SER A 119 2.81 -9.82 3.19
CA SER A 119 2.70 -11.03 2.37
C SER A 119 1.50 -11.88 2.83
N PRO A 120 0.55 -12.23 1.93
CA PRO A 120 -0.54 -13.13 2.28
C PRO A 120 -0.09 -14.54 2.66
N LEU A 121 1.15 -14.91 2.34
CA LEU A 121 1.72 -16.23 2.58
C LEU A 121 2.61 -16.29 3.82
N ASN A 122 3.07 -15.13 4.34
CA ASN A 122 3.92 -15.08 5.52
C ASN A 122 3.74 -13.75 6.27
N ALA A 123 3.15 -13.78 7.44
CA ALA A 123 2.88 -12.62 8.29
C ALA A 123 4.15 -11.84 8.71
N ASN A 124 5.33 -12.44 8.62
CA ASN A 124 6.58 -11.78 8.97
C ASN A 124 7.15 -10.93 7.83
N HIS A 125 6.65 -11.11 6.59
CA HIS A 125 7.13 -10.36 5.43
C HIS A 125 6.29 -9.10 5.23
N LEU A 126 6.90 -7.95 5.53
CA LEU A 126 6.33 -6.62 5.35
C LEU A 126 7.17 -5.85 4.34
N TYR A 127 6.50 -5.04 3.50
CA TYR A 127 7.13 -4.19 2.50
C TYR A 127 6.55 -2.79 2.57
N VAL A 128 7.40 -1.79 2.35
CA VAL A 128 7.03 -0.38 2.40
C VAL A 128 7.65 0.36 1.23
N GLY A 129 6.86 1.18 0.55
CA GLY A 129 7.32 2.15 -0.44
C GLY A 129 7.11 3.57 0.05
N THR A 130 7.96 4.52 -0.40
CA THR A 130 7.92 5.92 0.03
C THR A 130 7.82 6.90 -1.12
N SER A 131 7.47 8.14 -0.82
CA SER A 131 7.34 9.23 -1.79
C SER A 131 8.69 9.71 -2.34
N ASP A 132 9.77 9.43 -1.66
CA ASP A 132 11.16 9.77 -1.96
C ASP A 132 11.97 8.57 -2.47
N ALA A 133 11.28 7.61 -3.12
CA ALA A 133 11.81 6.49 -3.86
C ALA A 133 12.41 5.34 -3.03
N ASN A 134 12.27 5.34 -1.71
CA ASN A 134 12.78 4.24 -0.91
C ASN A 134 11.80 3.05 -0.95
N VAL A 135 12.36 1.86 -1.02
CA VAL A 135 11.67 0.58 -0.83
C VAL A 135 12.35 -0.18 0.30
N TRP A 136 11.57 -0.67 1.22
CA TRP A 136 12.06 -1.39 2.40
C TRP A 136 11.32 -2.70 2.59
N HIS A 137 11.99 -3.68 3.16
CA HIS A 137 11.33 -4.87 3.70
C HIS A 137 11.73 -5.17 5.15
N SER A 138 10.85 -5.87 5.82
CA SER A 138 11.12 -6.65 7.03
C SER A 138 10.74 -8.10 6.76
N LEU A 139 11.57 -9.04 7.18
CA LEU A 139 11.31 -10.49 7.10
C LEU A 139 11.04 -11.12 8.46
N ASP A 140 10.95 -10.30 9.51
CA ASP A 140 10.78 -10.68 10.92
C ASP A 140 9.60 -9.97 11.63
N GLY A 141 8.63 -9.48 10.84
CA GLY A 141 7.41 -8.86 11.36
C GLY A 141 7.59 -7.42 11.86
N GLY A 142 8.62 -6.73 11.38
CA GLY A 142 8.92 -5.35 11.70
C GLY A 142 9.98 -5.17 12.79
N GLU A 143 10.67 -6.24 13.22
CA GLU A 143 11.77 -6.14 14.20
C GLU A 143 13.00 -5.49 13.56
N THR A 144 13.30 -5.83 12.30
CA THR A 144 14.40 -5.22 11.52
C THR A 144 13.93 -4.85 10.11
N TRP A 145 14.57 -3.82 9.53
CA TRP A 145 14.26 -3.30 8.21
C TRP A 145 15.50 -3.18 7.36
N GLU A 146 15.41 -3.60 6.10
CA GLU A 146 16.48 -3.53 5.10
C GLU A 146 16.02 -2.75 3.86
N SER A 147 16.88 -1.87 3.34
CA SER A 147 16.61 -1.08 2.14
C SER A 147 16.84 -1.89 0.89
N LEU A 148 15.97 -1.72 -0.11
CA LEU A 148 15.91 -2.52 -1.35
C LEU A 148 15.98 -1.67 -2.63
N HIS A 149 16.43 -0.41 -2.55
CA HIS A 149 16.28 0.52 -3.68
C HIS A 149 17.43 0.49 -4.70
N ASP A 150 18.50 -0.26 -4.48
CA ASP A 150 19.75 -0.18 -5.27
C ASP A 150 19.57 -0.36 -6.79
N ASP A 151 18.60 -1.16 -7.23
CA ASP A 151 18.31 -1.43 -8.65
C ASP A 151 17.06 -0.71 -9.18
N LEU A 152 16.45 0.17 -8.37
CA LEU A 152 15.22 0.87 -8.72
C LEU A 152 15.49 2.35 -9.07
N PRO A 153 14.73 2.96 -9.99
CA PRO A 153 14.87 4.37 -10.28
C PRO A 153 14.36 5.26 -9.14
N GLU A 154 14.99 6.42 -8.96
CA GLU A 154 14.60 7.46 -7.99
C GLU A 154 13.25 8.09 -8.37
N LYS A 155 12.14 7.37 -8.10
CA LYS A 155 10.77 7.78 -8.40
C LYS A 155 9.83 7.48 -7.24
N TYR A 156 8.78 8.28 -7.13
CA TYR A 156 7.69 8.05 -6.18
C TYR A 156 7.13 6.63 -6.32
N ILE A 157 7.12 5.86 -5.24
CA ILE A 157 6.55 4.52 -5.22
C ILE A 157 5.03 4.64 -5.13
N THR A 158 4.33 4.17 -6.15
CA THR A 158 2.86 4.26 -6.22
C THR A 158 2.17 3.07 -5.59
N SER A 159 2.73 1.87 -5.74
CA SER A 159 2.20 0.65 -5.12
C SER A 159 3.31 -0.37 -4.86
N ILE A 160 3.11 -1.19 -3.87
CA ILE A 160 3.88 -2.38 -3.57
C ILE A 160 2.93 -3.51 -3.23
N GLU A 161 3.14 -4.69 -3.83
CA GLU A 161 2.25 -5.84 -3.68
C GLU A 161 3.06 -7.12 -3.49
N ALA A 162 2.81 -7.81 -2.38
CA ALA A 162 3.40 -9.13 -2.16
C ALA A 162 2.53 -10.20 -2.82
N SER A 163 3.16 -11.11 -3.54
CA SER A 163 2.45 -12.15 -4.27
C SER A 163 1.57 -13.01 -3.34
N PRO A 164 0.29 -13.24 -3.70
CA PRO A 164 -0.57 -14.19 -3.01
C PRO A 164 -0.28 -15.67 -3.40
N ASN A 165 0.62 -15.90 -4.36
CA ASN A 165 0.89 -17.23 -4.90
C ASN A 165 2.33 -17.71 -4.67
N GLU A 166 3.30 -16.79 -4.56
CA GLU A 166 4.74 -17.06 -4.48
C GLU A 166 5.38 -16.32 -3.29
N THR A 167 5.87 -17.04 -2.29
CA THR A 167 6.23 -16.50 -0.95
C THR A 167 7.26 -15.37 -0.97
N ASN A 168 8.22 -15.40 -1.88
CA ASN A 168 9.32 -14.42 -1.92
C ASN A 168 9.18 -13.45 -3.09
N THR A 169 8.02 -13.40 -3.71
CA THR A 169 7.76 -12.56 -4.86
C THR A 169 7.03 -11.29 -4.45
N VAL A 170 7.54 -10.15 -4.90
CA VAL A 170 7.00 -8.82 -4.64
C VAL A 170 7.07 -7.97 -5.91
N TYR A 171 6.10 -7.09 -6.06
CA TYR A 171 5.98 -6.17 -7.17
C TYR A 171 6.02 -4.74 -6.67
N VAL A 172 6.61 -3.84 -7.46
CA VAL A 172 6.62 -2.42 -7.17
C VAL A 172 6.27 -1.63 -8.43
N THR A 173 5.49 -0.58 -8.26
CA THR A 173 5.17 0.37 -9.33
C THR A 173 5.57 1.78 -8.93
N MET A 174 5.85 2.62 -9.93
CA MET A 174 6.30 3.97 -9.70
C MET A 174 5.62 4.96 -10.62
N ALA A 175 5.49 6.18 -10.13
CA ALA A 175 4.96 7.28 -10.89
C ALA A 175 5.88 7.63 -12.06
N SER A 176 5.29 7.88 -13.22
CA SER A 176 5.96 8.44 -14.39
C SER A 176 5.50 9.87 -14.60
N TYR A 177 6.36 10.85 -14.35
CA TYR A 177 6.07 12.26 -14.61
C TYR A 177 6.68 12.67 -15.95
N LYS A 178 5.92 13.47 -16.71
CA LYS A 178 6.37 14.06 -17.97
C LYS A 178 7.67 14.84 -17.75
N GLY A 179 8.76 14.36 -18.36
CA GLY A 179 10.08 15.00 -18.28
C GLY A 179 11.18 14.15 -17.63
N ASN A 180 10.85 13.14 -16.82
CA ASN A 180 11.82 12.27 -16.14
C ASN A 180 11.82 10.82 -16.68
N GLY A 181 11.58 10.66 -17.98
CA GLY A 181 11.29 9.35 -18.59
C GLY A 181 9.80 9.03 -18.47
N THR A 182 9.21 8.63 -19.58
CA THR A 182 7.77 8.35 -19.67
C THR A 182 7.48 6.85 -19.65
N ASP A 183 8.51 6.02 -19.45
CA ASP A 183 8.33 4.57 -19.45
C ASP A 183 7.45 4.14 -18.27
N ALA A 184 6.65 3.13 -18.52
CA ALA A 184 5.95 2.45 -17.43
C ALA A 184 6.95 1.80 -16.48
N GLU A 185 6.82 2.12 -15.19
CA GLU A 185 7.71 1.60 -14.15
C GLU A 185 6.95 0.56 -13.34
N ILE A 186 7.17 -0.70 -13.68
CA ILE A 186 6.67 -1.87 -12.98
C ILE A 186 7.79 -2.92 -12.90
N TYR A 187 8.08 -3.38 -11.69
CA TYR A 187 9.18 -4.28 -11.40
C TYR A 187 8.68 -5.47 -10.60
N ARG A 188 9.31 -6.61 -10.81
CA ARG A 188 9.10 -7.85 -10.06
C ARG A 188 10.41 -8.31 -9.45
N SER A 189 10.37 -8.68 -8.18
CA SER A 189 11.41 -9.46 -7.51
C SER A 189 10.88 -10.84 -7.16
N THR A 190 11.73 -11.87 -7.21
CA THR A 190 11.41 -13.25 -6.78
C THR A 190 12.25 -13.68 -5.57
N ASN A 191 12.95 -12.73 -4.94
CA ASN A 191 13.82 -12.97 -3.80
C ASN A 191 13.69 -11.86 -2.73
N ASN A 192 12.43 -11.52 -2.39
CA ASN A 192 12.07 -10.53 -1.36
C ASN A 192 12.56 -9.10 -1.64
N GLY A 193 12.83 -8.74 -2.90
CA GLY A 193 13.25 -7.40 -3.29
C GLY A 193 14.76 -7.20 -3.39
N TYR A 194 15.58 -8.24 -3.20
CA TYR A 194 17.03 -8.11 -3.34
C TYR A 194 17.48 -7.86 -4.79
N ASP A 195 16.78 -8.43 -5.77
CA ASP A 195 17.01 -8.16 -7.20
C ASP A 195 15.67 -7.83 -7.88
N TRP A 196 15.68 -6.84 -8.76
CA TRP A 196 14.50 -6.37 -9.45
C TRP A 196 14.60 -6.55 -10.97
N ASN A 197 13.54 -7.08 -11.57
CA ASN A 197 13.40 -7.21 -13.01
C ASN A 197 12.23 -6.31 -13.48
N LYS A 198 12.50 -5.43 -14.44
CA LYS A 198 11.46 -4.62 -15.08
C LYS A 198 10.59 -5.51 -15.95
N ILE A 199 9.27 -5.43 -15.77
CA ILE A 199 8.27 -6.25 -16.46
C ILE A 199 7.27 -5.39 -17.26
N ASN A 200 7.70 -4.24 -17.75
CA ASN A 200 6.82 -3.34 -18.50
C ASN A 200 6.54 -3.76 -19.94
N GLY A 201 7.34 -4.66 -20.54
CA GLY A 201 7.16 -5.17 -21.89
C GLY A 201 6.69 -4.11 -22.90
N ASP A 202 5.54 -4.35 -23.54
CA ASP A 202 4.88 -3.42 -24.46
C ASP A 202 3.81 -2.52 -23.80
N LEU A 203 3.80 -2.45 -22.45
CA LEU A 203 2.92 -1.53 -21.73
C LEU A 203 3.19 -0.09 -22.22
N PRO A 204 2.14 0.71 -22.53
CA PRO A 204 2.34 2.09 -22.95
C PRO A 204 3.20 2.89 -21.97
N ALA A 205 4.00 3.80 -22.51
CA ALA A 205 4.86 4.69 -21.72
C ALA A 205 4.04 5.70 -20.91
N ILE A 206 3.59 5.27 -19.73
CA ILE A 206 2.65 6.00 -18.86
C ILE A 206 2.86 5.61 -17.40
N GLY A 207 2.37 6.45 -16.48
CA GLY A 207 2.40 6.16 -15.05
C GLY A 207 1.62 4.89 -14.71
N VAL A 208 2.23 4.04 -13.89
CA VAL A 208 1.58 2.87 -13.30
C VAL A 208 1.24 3.24 -11.86
N ASN A 209 -0.04 3.23 -11.55
CA ASN A 209 -0.57 3.70 -10.27
C ASN A 209 -0.71 2.56 -9.27
N ASP A 210 -0.97 1.34 -9.77
CA ASP A 210 -1.19 0.18 -8.92
C ASP A 210 -0.91 -1.12 -9.68
N VAL A 211 -0.61 -2.19 -8.95
CA VAL A 211 -0.44 -3.55 -9.46
C VAL A 211 -1.25 -4.52 -8.61
N MET A 212 -1.90 -5.46 -9.26
CA MET A 212 -2.63 -6.54 -8.59
C MET A 212 -2.27 -7.88 -9.21
N ILE A 213 -2.02 -8.87 -8.38
CA ILE A 213 -1.75 -10.24 -8.81
C ILE A 213 -3.00 -11.08 -8.56
N TYR A 214 -3.48 -11.80 -9.60
CA TYR A 214 -4.64 -12.66 -9.44
C TYR A 214 -4.32 -13.83 -8.52
N PRO A 215 -5.09 -14.00 -7.42
CA PRO A 215 -4.83 -15.04 -6.42
C PRO A 215 -5.31 -16.44 -6.91
N ASN A 216 -4.98 -17.46 -6.12
CA ASN A 216 -5.44 -18.86 -6.31
C ASN A 216 -4.93 -19.55 -7.60
N THR A 217 -3.76 -19.16 -8.06
CA THR A 217 -3.00 -19.84 -9.11
C THR A 217 -1.72 -20.46 -8.51
N ALA A 218 -1.10 -21.39 -9.23
CA ALA A 218 0.13 -22.03 -8.76
C ALA A 218 1.34 -21.06 -8.83
N THR A 219 1.24 -20.05 -9.65
CA THR A 219 2.26 -19.00 -9.87
C THR A 219 1.57 -17.69 -10.17
N ASP A 220 2.29 -16.57 -10.23
CA ASP A 220 1.78 -15.26 -10.62
C ASP A 220 1.52 -15.19 -12.14
N SER A 221 0.58 -16.01 -12.59
CA SER A 221 0.28 -16.21 -14.01
C SER A 221 -0.68 -15.16 -14.61
N LEU A 222 -1.20 -14.23 -13.82
CA LEU A 222 -2.04 -13.14 -14.29
C LEU A 222 -1.83 -11.90 -13.41
N ILE A 223 -1.29 -10.86 -14.02
CA ILE A 223 -0.93 -9.60 -13.38
C ILE A 223 -1.73 -8.49 -14.04
N PHE A 224 -2.28 -7.58 -13.22
CA PHE A 224 -2.98 -6.38 -13.67
C PHE A 224 -2.18 -5.15 -13.26
N ALA A 225 -2.11 -4.16 -14.17
CA ALA A 225 -1.56 -2.85 -13.91
C ALA A 225 -2.63 -1.78 -14.12
N ALA A 226 -2.88 -0.97 -13.10
CA ALA A 226 -3.71 0.20 -13.20
C ALA A 226 -2.86 1.41 -13.64
N THR A 227 -3.25 2.05 -14.73
CA THR A 227 -2.53 3.17 -15.33
C THR A 227 -3.43 4.39 -15.49
N ASP A 228 -2.84 5.55 -15.84
CA ASP A 228 -3.61 6.77 -16.12
C ASP A 228 -4.62 6.64 -17.28
N ILE A 229 -4.49 5.62 -18.13
CA ILE A 229 -5.34 5.45 -19.32
C ILE A 229 -6.17 4.15 -19.31
N GLY A 230 -6.13 3.40 -18.23
CA GLY A 230 -6.92 2.18 -18.07
C GLY A 230 -6.16 1.03 -17.41
N ILE A 231 -6.82 -0.10 -17.31
CA ILE A 231 -6.25 -1.32 -16.75
C ILE A 231 -5.67 -2.17 -17.86
N TYR A 232 -4.48 -2.70 -17.64
CA TYR A 232 -3.79 -3.66 -18.52
C TYR A 232 -3.56 -4.95 -17.76
N ALA A 233 -3.50 -6.06 -18.48
CA ALA A 233 -3.21 -7.37 -17.94
C ALA A 233 -2.16 -8.10 -18.77
N THR A 234 -1.32 -8.87 -18.09
CA THR A 234 -0.30 -9.72 -18.69
C THR A 234 -0.27 -11.09 -18.02
N THR A 235 0.25 -12.08 -18.77
CA THR A 235 0.55 -13.42 -18.23
C THR A 235 2.04 -13.76 -18.27
N ASP A 236 2.85 -12.90 -18.86
CA ASP A 236 4.29 -13.12 -19.09
C ASP A 236 5.18 -11.93 -18.71
N GLY A 237 4.57 -10.77 -18.40
CA GLY A 237 5.27 -9.52 -18.12
C GLY A 237 5.82 -8.80 -19.34
N GLU A 238 5.60 -9.37 -20.55
CA GLU A 238 6.12 -8.84 -21.82
C GLU A 238 5.00 -8.30 -22.71
N THR A 239 3.89 -9.02 -22.78
CA THR A 239 2.72 -8.62 -23.58
C THR A 239 1.59 -8.16 -22.68
N TRP A 240 1.24 -6.88 -22.78
CA TRP A 240 0.19 -6.26 -21.97
C TRP A 240 -1.05 -5.95 -22.81
N ASN A 241 -2.17 -6.51 -22.44
CA ASN A 241 -3.45 -6.30 -23.10
C ASN A 241 -4.35 -5.39 -22.28
N ARG A 242 -4.94 -4.36 -22.91
CA ARG A 242 -5.89 -3.52 -22.25
C ARG A 242 -7.16 -4.28 -21.88
N VAL A 243 -7.57 -4.21 -20.62
CA VAL A 243 -8.79 -4.87 -20.14
C VAL A 243 -10.02 -4.06 -20.57
N GLY A 244 -11.03 -4.75 -21.16
CA GLY A 244 -12.28 -4.10 -21.58
C GLY A 244 -12.17 -3.29 -22.88
N SER A 245 -11.13 -3.49 -23.69
CA SER A 245 -11.07 -2.96 -25.06
C SER A 245 -11.76 -3.97 -25.99
N ASP A 246 -12.96 -3.66 -26.42
CA ASP A 246 -13.63 -4.35 -27.55
C ASP A 246 -13.11 -3.80 -28.88
#